data_6aa849c6123c3dc39308e4606216f721
#
_entry.id   6aa849c6123c3dc39308e4606216f721
#
_cell.length_a   1.000
_cell.length_b   1.000
_cell.length_c   1.000
_cell.angle_alpha   90.00
_cell.angle_beta   90.00
_cell.angle_gamma   90.00
#
_symmetry.space_group_name_H-M   'P 1'
#
loop_
_entity.id
_entity.type
_entity.pdbx_description
1 polymer ?
#
loop_
_entity_poly.entity_id
_entity_poly.type
_entity_poly.pdbx_seq_one_letter_code
_entity_poly.pdbx_strand_id
1 'polypeptide(L)'
;VICPPFYCDHGHGIRLGEHVFVNANCTFLDGGYITIGAHTLIGPNVQIYTPHHPVDYITRREPKEYAYPVTIGEDCWIGGGAILCPGVKIGHRCIIGAGSVVTKDIPDNSVAVGNPAKVIRKVD
;
A
#
# COMPACT_ATOMS: atom_id res chain seq x y z
N VAL A 1 0.83 -15.95 -1.66
CA VAL A 1 1.91 -16.18 -2.63
C VAL A 1 2.57 -14.87 -2.98
N ILE A 2 3.88 -14.82 -2.87
CA ILE A 2 4.67 -13.68 -3.29
C ILE A 2 5.58 -14.14 -4.42
N CYS A 3 5.47 -13.47 -5.59
CA CYS A 3 6.34 -13.74 -6.72
C CYS A 3 7.64 -12.94 -6.59
N PRO A 4 8.80 -13.58 -6.69
CA PRO A 4 10.07 -12.86 -6.67
C PRO A 4 10.28 -12.06 -7.99
N PRO A 5 11.16 -11.03 -7.99
CA PRO A 5 11.83 -10.50 -6.81
C PRO A 5 10.89 -9.69 -5.92
N PHE A 6 11.17 -9.67 -4.63
CA PHE A 6 10.39 -8.94 -3.65
C PHE A 6 11.34 -8.26 -2.66
N TYR A 7 11.07 -7.02 -2.32
CA TYR A 7 11.91 -6.22 -1.43
C TYR A 7 11.11 -5.75 -0.23
N CYS A 8 11.73 -5.79 0.94
CA CYS A 8 11.13 -5.28 2.18
C CYS A 8 12.23 -4.74 3.08
N ASP A 9 11.85 -4.00 4.13
CA ASP A 9 12.81 -3.57 5.16
C ASP A 9 13.13 -4.70 6.13
N HIS A 10 12.11 -5.28 6.73
CA HIS A 10 12.24 -6.28 7.79
C HIS A 10 11.56 -7.58 7.44
N GLY A 11 10.39 -7.52 6.85
CA GLY A 11 9.56 -8.67 6.52
C GLY A 11 8.60 -9.06 7.64
N HIS A 12 9.01 -8.95 8.90
CA HIS A 12 8.17 -9.36 10.02
C HIS A 12 6.96 -8.44 10.26
N GLY A 13 6.97 -7.24 9.68
CA GLY A 13 5.85 -6.30 9.76
C GLY A 13 4.79 -6.53 8.68
N ILE A 14 5.00 -7.47 7.77
CA ILE A 14 4.07 -7.74 6.67
C ILE A 14 3.12 -8.87 7.07
N ARG A 15 1.82 -8.59 7.04
CA ARG A 15 0.76 -9.54 7.40
C ARG A 15 -0.16 -9.73 6.21
N LEU A 16 -0.17 -10.94 5.68
CA LEU A 16 -0.99 -11.29 4.53
C LEU A 16 -2.11 -12.23 4.95
N GLY A 17 -3.34 -11.91 4.58
CA GLY A 17 -4.47 -12.80 4.76
C GLY A 17 -4.41 -14.00 3.81
N GLU A 18 -5.42 -14.87 3.90
CA GLU A 18 -5.51 -16.04 3.03
C GLU A 18 -5.63 -15.65 1.57
N HIS A 19 -4.96 -16.41 0.72
CA HIS A 19 -5.05 -16.28 -0.73
C HIS A 19 -4.67 -14.90 -1.28
N VAL A 20 -3.84 -14.15 -0.54
CA VAL A 20 -3.26 -12.90 -1.07
C VAL A 20 -2.23 -13.26 -2.12
N PHE A 21 -2.29 -12.59 -3.26
CA PHE A 21 -1.30 -12.74 -4.31
C PHE A 21 -0.54 -11.44 -4.51
N VAL A 22 0.78 -11.49 -4.41
CA VAL A 22 1.66 -10.34 -4.65
C VAL A 22 2.52 -10.65 -5.87
N ASN A 23 2.31 -9.88 -6.93
CA ASN A 23 3.05 -10.06 -8.17
C ASN A 23 4.49 -9.56 -8.03
N ALA A 24 5.29 -9.80 -9.07
CA ALA A 24 6.74 -9.58 -9.03
C ALA A 24 7.14 -8.11 -8.88
N ASN A 25 8.30 -7.91 -8.31
CA ASN A 25 8.99 -6.61 -8.28
C ASN A 25 8.31 -5.59 -7.38
N CYS A 26 7.66 -6.04 -6.31
CA CYS A 26 7.05 -5.17 -5.32
C CYS A 26 8.04 -4.81 -4.22
N THR A 27 7.84 -3.64 -3.61
CA THR A 27 8.64 -3.14 -2.49
C THR A 27 7.69 -2.74 -1.36
N PHE A 28 7.77 -3.44 -0.24
CA PHE A 28 6.96 -3.15 0.95
C PHE A 28 7.91 -2.75 2.09
N LEU A 29 7.99 -1.45 2.37
CA LEU A 29 8.86 -0.94 3.43
C LEU A 29 8.10 -0.99 4.76
N ASP A 30 8.31 -2.07 5.50
CA ASP A 30 7.55 -2.43 6.69
C ASP A 30 8.20 -2.01 8.01
N GLY A 31 8.71 -0.77 8.07
CA GLY A 31 9.11 -0.17 9.35
C GLY A 31 7.91 -0.09 10.30
N GLY A 32 6.72 0.24 9.77
CA GLY A 32 5.43 0.01 10.41
C GLY A 32 4.73 -1.19 9.77
N TYR A 33 3.63 -1.63 10.36
CA TYR A 33 2.90 -2.79 9.85
C TYR A 33 2.24 -2.52 8.51
N ILE A 34 2.30 -3.52 7.64
CA ILE A 34 1.56 -3.58 6.38
C ILE A 34 0.64 -4.79 6.47
N THR A 35 -0.66 -4.55 6.46
CA THR A 35 -1.67 -5.59 6.59
C THR A 35 -2.52 -5.64 5.34
N ILE A 36 -2.60 -6.80 4.70
CA ILE A 36 -3.36 -6.98 3.47
C ILE A 36 -4.39 -8.09 3.69
N GLY A 37 -5.66 -7.77 3.49
CA GLY A 37 -6.77 -8.67 3.72
C GLY A 37 -6.84 -9.79 2.69
N ALA A 38 -7.58 -10.84 3.05
CA ALA A 38 -7.72 -12.04 2.25
C ALA A 38 -8.18 -11.77 0.81
N HIS A 39 -7.73 -12.59 -0.12
CA HIS A 39 -8.12 -12.57 -1.54
C HIS A 39 -7.75 -11.28 -2.29
N THR A 40 -6.89 -10.45 -1.73
CA THR A 40 -6.42 -9.23 -2.39
C THR A 40 -5.32 -9.56 -3.38
N LEU A 41 -5.40 -8.93 -4.55
CA LEU A 41 -4.43 -9.10 -5.63
C LEU A 41 -3.58 -7.84 -5.74
N ILE A 42 -2.27 -7.99 -5.62
CA ILE A 42 -1.31 -6.90 -5.76
C ILE A 42 -0.59 -7.05 -7.09
N GLY A 43 -0.70 -6.06 -7.96
CA GLY A 43 -0.04 -6.06 -9.26
C GLY A 43 1.48 -5.93 -9.15
N PRO A 44 2.20 -6.06 -10.26
CA PRO A 44 3.66 -5.93 -10.24
C PRO A 44 4.10 -4.49 -9.98
N ASN A 45 5.29 -4.35 -9.45
CA ASN A 45 5.91 -3.04 -9.20
C ASN A 45 5.09 -2.14 -8.27
N VAL A 46 4.29 -2.70 -7.37
CA VAL A 46 3.56 -1.95 -6.36
C VAL A 46 4.52 -1.61 -5.22
N GLN A 47 4.43 -0.38 -4.73
CA GLN A 47 5.26 0.12 -3.64
C GLN A 47 4.36 0.53 -2.49
N ILE A 48 4.64 -0.02 -1.30
CA ILE A 48 3.91 0.33 -0.07
C ILE A 48 4.94 0.87 0.91
N TYR A 49 4.74 2.12 1.33
CA TYR A 49 5.67 2.82 2.20
C TYR A 49 5.03 3.10 3.54
N THR A 50 5.64 2.66 4.63
CA THR A 50 5.28 3.06 5.98
C THR A 50 6.22 4.11 6.56
N PRO A 51 7.52 4.17 6.16
CA PRO A 51 8.43 5.17 6.71
C PRO A 51 8.02 6.59 6.33
N HIS A 52 8.18 7.49 7.28
CA HIS A 52 7.86 8.91 7.11
C HIS A 52 8.99 9.75 7.68
N HIS A 53 9.29 10.85 7.02
CA HIS A 53 10.26 11.83 7.49
C HIS A 53 9.59 13.17 7.73
N PRO A 54 10.01 13.93 8.78
CA PRO A 54 9.44 15.25 9.02
C PRO A 54 9.61 16.20 7.84
N VAL A 55 8.63 17.06 7.64
CA VAL A 55 8.69 18.09 6.60
C VAL A 55 9.75 19.13 6.94
N ASP A 56 9.86 19.48 8.24
CA ASP A 56 10.89 20.40 8.71
C ASP A 56 12.27 19.80 8.52
N TYR A 57 13.13 20.47 7.75
CA TYR A 57 14.43 19.93 7.37
C TYR A 57 15.40 19.81 8.55
N ILE A 58 15.29 20.65 9.56
CA ILE A 58 16.15 20.57 10.74
C ILE A 58 15.77 19.33 11.57
N THR A 59 14.49 19.15 11.83
CA THR A 59 14.00 17.96 12.55
C THR A 59 14.33 16.69 11.78
N ARG A 60 14.24 16.74 10.45
CA ARG A 60 14.53 15.61 9.57
C ARG A 60 16.00 15.15 9.65
N ARG A 61 16.92 16.01 10.06
CA ARG A 61 18.34 15.64 10.24
C ARG A 61 18.55 14.69 11.42
N GLU A 62 17.62 14.65 12.36
CA GLU A 62 17.70 13.74 13.50
C GLU A 62 17.50 12.30 13.03
N PRO A 63 18.26 11.34 13.58
CA PRO A 63 18.16 9.94 13.15
C PRO A 63 16.96 9.23 13.77
N LYS A 64 15.81 9.87 13.78
CA LYS A 64 14.54 9.28 14.23
C LYS A 64 13.79 8.73 13.05
N GLU A 65 13.31 7.49 13.20
CA GLU A 65 12.44 6.88 12.22
C GLU A 65 11.00 6.97 12.69
N TYR A 66 10.13 7.42 11.79
CA TYR A 66 8.69 7.41 11.99
C TYR A 66 8.09 6.45 10.97
N ALA A 67 7.11 5.67 11.39
CA ALA A 67 6.42 4.78 10.49
C ALA A 67 4.93 4.79 10.80
N TYR A 68 4.11 4.85 9.75
CA TYR A 68 2.66 4.81 9.87
C TYR A 68 2.14 3.57 9.14
N PRO A 69 1.35 2.72 9.81
CA PRO A 69 0.91 1.47 9.21
C PRO A 69 0.03 1.72 7.99
N VAL A 70 0.10 0.79 7.05
CA VAL A 70 -0.76 0.77 5.86
C VAL A 70 -1.63 -0.47 5.93
N THR A 71 -2.91 -0.30 5.66
CA THR A 71 -3.88 -1.39 5.69
C THR A 71 -4.63 -1.45 4.37
N ILE A 72 -4.73 -2.64 3.81
CA ILE A 72 -5.54 -2.93 2.63
C ILE A 72 -6.57 -3.98 3.03
N GLY A 73 -7.83 -3.74 2.72
CA GLY A 73 -8.92 -4.66 3.04
C GLY A 73 -8.91 -5.94 2.22
N GLU A 74 -9.98 -6.70 2.34
CA GLU A 74 -10.19 -7.94 1.60
C GLU A 74 -10.69 -7.67 0.18
N ASP A 75 -10.43 -8.60 -0.72
CA ASP A 75 -10.96 -8.58 -2.09
C ASP A 75 -10.64 -7.30 -2.87
N CYS A 76 -9.48 -6.73 -2.61
CA CYS A 76 -8.99 -5.56 -3.35
C CYS A 76 -8.15 -5.97 -4.55
N TRP A 77 -8.06 -5.08 -5.50
CA TRP A 77 -7.11 -5.18 -6.60
C TRP A 77 -6.29 -3.90 -6.66
N ILE A 78 -5.00 -4.02 -6.38
CA ILE A 78 -4.06 -2.90 -6.45
C ILE A 78 -3.31 -3.00 -7.78
N GLY A 79 -3.56 -2.08 -8.68
CA GLY A 79 -3.00 -2.08 -10.02
C GLY A 79 -1.49 -1.92 -10.03
N GLY A 80 -0.85 -2.46 -11.06
CA GLY A 80 0.61 -2.43 -11.17
C GLY A 80 1.17 -1.02 -11.12
N GLY A 81 2.32 -0.87 -10.47
CA GLY A 81 2.99 0.42 -10.33
C GLY A 81 2.34 1.40 -9.37
N ALA A 82 1.27 1.03 -8.68
CA ALA A 82 0.65 1.89 -7.68
C ALA A 82 1.59 2.11 -6.49
N ILE A 83 1.49 3.28 -5.89
CA ILE A 83 2.27 3.66 -4.70
C ILE A 83 1.28 3.99 -3.59
N LEU A 84 1.44 3.32 -2.44
CA LEU A 84 0.63 3.59 -1.25
C LEU A 84 1.50 4.32 -0.24
N CYS A 85 1.07 5.51 0.15
CA CYS A 85 1.83 6.37 1.06
C CYS A 85 1.59 6.01 2.52
N PRO A 86 2.50 6.43 3.43
CA PRO A 86 2.40 6.07 4.84
C PRO A 86 1.06 6.45 5.46
N GLY A 87 0.50 5.51 6.23
CA GLY A 87 -0.71 5.73 7.01
C GLY A 87 -2.03 5.54 6.27
N VAL A 88 -2.01 5.25 4.96
CA VAL A 88 -3.28 5.09 4.23
C VAL A 88 -3.99 3.79 4.58
N LYS A 89 -5.30 3.85 4.55
CA LYS A 89 -6.18 2.70 4.74
C LYS A 89 -7.07 2.56 3.52
N ILE A 90 -6.98 1.43 2.86
CA ILE A 90 -7.84 1.07 1.72
C ILE A 90 -8.89 0.09 2.23
N GLY A 91 -10.15 0.42 2.04
CA GLY A 91 -11.26 -0.42 2.48
C GLY A 91 -11.37 -1.71 1.67
N HIS A 92 -12.42 -2.47 1.95
CA HIS A 92 -12.66 -3.75 1.28
C HIS A 92 -13.20 -3.56 -0.14
N ARG A 93 -12.90 -4.50 -1.03
CA ARG A 93 -13.43 -4.55 -2.38
C ARG A 93 -13.15 -3.28 -3.19
N CYS A 94 -11.95 -2.72 -2.99
CA CYS A 94 -11.50 -1.56 -3.73
C CYS A 94 -10.66 -1.95 -4.92
N ILE A 95 -10.66 -1.10 -5.94
CA ILE A 95 -9.76 -1.19 -7.08
C ILE A 95 -8.95 0.09 -7.14
N ILE A 96 -7.63 -0.05 -7.12
CA ILE A 96 -6.71 1.07 -7.29
C ILE A 96 -6.10 0.94 -8.68
N GLY A 97 -6.26 1.97 -9.50
CA GLY A 97 -5.77 1.93 -10.87
C GLY A 97 -4.25 1.85 -10.96
N ALA A 98 -3.76 1.28 -12.05
CA ALA A 98 -2.32 1.18 -12.29
C ALA A 98 -1.66 2.56 -12.27
N GLY A 99 -0.48 2.64 -11.67
CA GLY A 99 0.30 3.89 -11.59
C GLY A 99 -0.27 4.95 -10.66
N SER A 100 -1.31 4.63 -9.90
CA SER A 100 -1.92 5.59 -8.97
C SER A 100 -1.05 5.82 -7.75
N VAL A 101 -1.15 7.00 -7.15
CA VAL A 101 -0.48 7.32 -5.89
C VAL A 101 -1.54 7.62 -4.83
N VAL A 102 -1.70 6.71 -3.88
CA VAL A 102 -2.71 6.81 -2.83
C VAL A 102 -2.13 7.57 -1.65
N THR A 103 -2.67 8.76 -1.39
CA THR A 103 -2.22 9.65 -0.33
C THR A 103 -3.23 9.81 0.80
N LYS A 104 -4.47 9.33 0.62
CA LYS A 104 -5.57 9.42 1.58
C LYS A 104 -6.31 8.08 1.63
N ASP A 105 -7.07 7.89 2.70
CA ASP A 105 -7.88 6.69 2.87
C ASP A 105 -8.90 6.55 1.73
N ILE A 106 -9.16 5.31 1.35
CA ILE A 106 -10.13 4.96 0.31
C ILE A 106 -11.25 4.15 0.97
N PRO A 107 -12.51 4.59 0.86
CA PRO A 107 -13.62 3.85 1.47
C PRO A 107 -13.93 2.56 0.72
N ASP A 108 -14.66 1.67 1.38
CA ASP A 108 -15.06 0.38 0.80
C ASP A 108 -15.72 0.55 -0.58
N ASN A 109 -15.60 -0.48 -1.40
CA ASN A 109 -16.30 -0.61 -2.66
C ASN A 109 -16.03 0.55 -3.64
N SER A 110 -14.82 1.06 -3.64
CA SER A 110 -14.44 2.23 -4.45
C SER A 110 -13.43 1.89 -5.53
N VAL A 111 -13.54 2.57 -6.65
CA VAL A 111 -12.50 2.60 -7.68
C VAL A 111 -11.80 3.96 -7.58
N ALA A 112 -10.51 3.95 -7.30
CA ALA A 112 -9.70 5.15 -7.17
C ALA A 112 -8.53 5.11 -8.14
N VAL A 113 -8.27 6.24 -8.81
CA VAL A 113 -7.21 6.34 -9.81
C VAL A 113 -6.52 7.69 -9.76
N GLY A 114 -5.29 7.73 -10.24
CA GLY A 114 -4.56 8.97 -10.48
C GLY A 114 -3.51 9.29 -9.43
N ASN A 115 -2.91 10.46 -9.58
CA ASN A 115 -1.91 11.00 -8.67
C ASN A 115 -2.23 12.47 -8.36
N PRO A 116 -2.71 12.80 -7.16
CA PRO A 116 -3.13 11.87 -6.12
C PRO A 116 -4.37 11.07 -6.54
N ALA A 117 -4.48 9.85 -6.05
CA ALA A 117 -5.61 8.99 -6.38
C ALA A 117 -6.91 9.56 -5.82
N LYS A 118 -7.96 9.52 -6.62
CA LYS A 118 -9.30 9.98 -6.23
C LYS A 118 -10.32 8.92 -6.60
N VAL A 119 -11.33 8.80 -5.76
CA VAL A 119 -12.46 7.91 -6.04
C VAL A 119 -13.23 8.45 -7.23
N ILE A 120 -13.35 7.63 -8.28
CA ILE A 120 -14.04 8.02 -9.51
C ILE A 120 -15.41 7.36 -9.65
N ARG A 121 -15.63 6.24 -8.96
CA ARG A 121 -16.93 5.56 -8.92
C ARG A 121 -16.92 4.46 -7.86
N LYS A 122 -18.08 3.86 -7.64
CA LYS A 122 -18.21 2.65 -6.84
C LYS A 122 -18.00 1.41 -7.71
N VAL A 123 -17.63 0.31 -7.08
CA VAL A 123 -17.39 -0.96 -7.77
C VAL A 123 -18.70 -1.50 -8.37
N ASP A 124 -19.82 -1.28 -7.69
CA ASP A 124 -21.13 -1.79 -8.08
C ASP A 124 -22.14 -0.68 -8.43
#